data_31066321c8de251a16c7c3f3690708b7
#
_entry.id   31066321c8de251a16c7c3f3690708b7
#
_cell.length_a   1.000
_cell.length_b   1.000
_cell.length_c   1.000
_cell.angle_alpha   90.00
_cell.angle_beta   90.00
_cell.angle_gamma   90.00
#
_symmetry.space_group_name_H-M   'P 1'
#
loop_
_entity.id
_entity.type
_entity.pdbx_description
1 polymer ?
#
loop_
_entity_poly.entity_id
_entity_poly.type
_entity_poly.pdbx_seq_one_letter_code
_entity_poly.pdbx_strand_id
1 'polypeptide(L)'
;MLARQFVRILAPVSDPHELLQAGRFEELANEEHPLWRGLALLELGRFADAAAVFEEAEGAQESGTMLELAGAARWLAGERQVAAERWIAALDAGHDGPAGAVKAPALLLYAGLRIPDERYLLRGKRLLGKLWKPKLARVWPGPVAGFLLGEVEEQPFLEDGYEDPDLEARRLSGAHFWAGVKEQDPEKARAHFQESAAIEGASALEVEHHLAKGELRGGQLR
;
A
#
# COMPACT_ATOMS: atom_id res chain seq x y z
N MET A 1 13.15 57.13 -8.23
CA MET A 1 13.24 55.69 -8.52
C MET A 1 12.79 54.91 -7.29
N LEU A 2 11.56 54.48 -7.23
CA LEU A 2 11.00 53.72 -6.10
C LEU A 2 11.12 52.22 -6.40
N ALA A 3 12.00 51.55 -5.65
CA ALA A 3 12.14 50.10 -5.68
C ALA A 3 10.84 49.47 -5.13
N ARG A 4 10.05 48.81 -6.00
CA ARG A 4 8.97 47.95 -5.58
C ARG A 4 9.56 46.69 -4.94
N GLN A 5 9.58 46.64 -3.62
CA GLN A 5 9.76 45.37 -2.90
C GLN A 5 8.56 44.49 -3.18
N PHE A 6 8.78 43.42 -3.96
CA PHE A 6 7.85 42.31 -4.06
C PHE A 6 7.92 41.57 -2.71
N VAL A 7 6.96 41.84 -1.83
CA VAL A 7 6.68 40.96 -0.71
C VAL A 7 6.08 39.69 -1.33
N ARG A 8 6.88 38.65 -1.41
CA ARG A 8 6.41 37.31 -1.73
C ARG A 8 5.63 36.85 -0.51
N ILE A 9 4.30 37.01 -0.55
CA ILE A 9 3.43 36.41 0.44
C ILE A 9 3.63 34.91 0.27
N LEU A 10 4.43 34.30 1.15
CA LEU A 10 4.51 32.85 1.26
C LEU A 10 3.11 32.37 1.58
N ALA A 11 2.47 31.68 0.66
CA ALA A 11 1.26 30.94 0.96
C ALA A 11 1.53 30.06 2.19
N PRO A 12 0.60 29.92 3.12
CA PRO A 12 0.79 29.01 4.24
C PRO A 12 1.17 27.64 3.66
N VAL A 13 2.26 27.07 4.17
CA VAL A 13 2.66 25.70 3.82
C VAL A 13 1.51 24.81 4.28
N SER A 14 0.74 24.27 3.34
CA SER A 14 -0.35 23.34 3.67
C SER A 14 0.30 22.06 4.21
N ASP A 15 -0.27 21.50 5.27
CA ASP A 15 0.17 20.22 5.80
C ASP A 15 0.01 19.14 4.70
N PRO A 16 1.06 18.37 4.36
CA PRO A 16 0.96 17.30 3.37
C PRO A 16 -0.17 16.30 3.64
N HIS A 17 -0.47 16.03 4.90
CA HIS A 17 -1.60 15.19 5.28
C HIS A 17 -2.94 15.82 4.91
N GLU A 18 -3.10 17.13 5.13
CA GLU A 18 -4.31 17.87 4.70
C GLU A 18 -4.44 17.88 3.18
N LEU A 19 -3.34 18.03 2.44
CA LEU A 19 -3.34 17.96 0.97
C LEU A 19 -3.79 16.59 0.47
N LEU A 20 -3.30 15.52 1.11
CA LEU A 20 -3.69 14.14 0.79
C LEU A 20 -5.18 13.93 1.01
N GLN A 21 -5.68 14.31 2.21
CA GLN A 21 -7.11 14.17 2.55
C GLN A 21 -8.02 15.01 1.65
N ALA A 22 -7.57 16.18 1.22
CA ALA A 22 -8.31 17.06 0.32
C ALA A 22 -8.23 16.64 -1.16
N GLY A 23 -7.48 15.58 -1.51
CA GLY A 23 -7.28 15.15 -2.90
C GLY A 23 -6.47 16.14 -3.75
N ARG A 24 -5.68 17.02 -3.12
CA ARG A 24 -4.87 18.05 -3.80
C ARG A 24 -3.53 17.47 -4.26
N PHE A 25 -3.60 16.41 -5.08
CA PHE A 25 -2.44 15.60 -5.43
C PHE A 25 -1.40 16.33 -6.28
N GLU A 26 -1.81 17.25 -7.17
CA GLU A 26 -0.86 18.04 -7.96
C GLU A 26 0.00 18.98 -7.07
N GLU A 27 -0.56 19.47 -5.97
CA GLU A 27 0.19 20.28 -5.02
C GLU A 27 1.08 19.40 -4.16
N LEU A 28 0.54 18.27 -3.68
CA LEU A 28 1.27 17.29 -2.88
C LEU A 28 2.45 16.67 -3.66
N ALA A 29 2.36 16.56 -4.99
CA ALA A 29 3.44 16.08 -5.84
C ALA A 29 4.68 17.02 -5.90
N ASN A 30 4.55 18.26 -5.41
CA ASN A 30 5.65 19.21 -5.31
C ASN A 30 6.33 19.19 -3.93
N GLU A 31 5.89 18.35 -3.00
CA GLU A 31 6.50 18.22 -1.68
C GLU A 31 7.94 17.68 -1.78
N GLU A 32 8.80 18.18 -0.92
CA GLU A 32 10.20 17.71 -0.86
C GLU A 32 10.29 16.30 -0.27
N HIS A 33 9.41 15.97 0.67
CA HIS A 33 9.43 14.68 1.35
C HIS A 33 8.99 13.55 0.41
N PRO A 34 9.84 12.52 0.18
CA PRO A 34 9.59 11.49 -0.84
C PRO A 34 8.30 10.72 -0.64
N LEU A 35 7.88 10.45 0.61
CA LEU A 35 6.64 9.75 0.90
C LEU A 35 5.44 10.47 0.28
N TRP A 36 5.28 11.76 0.60
CA TRP A 36 4.13 12.54 0.16
C TRP A 36 4.11 12.73 -1.35
N ARG A 37 5.28 13.05 -1.92
CA ARG A 37 5.46 13.19 -3.37
C ARG A 37 5.14 11.88 -4.09
N GLY A 38 5.65 10.76 -3.61
CA GLY A 38 5.41 9.44 -4.21
C GLY A 38 3.95 9.01 -4.13
N LEU A 39 3.28 9.24 -2.98
CA LEU A 39 1.84 8.96 -2.82
C LEU A 39 0.99 9.80 -3.78
N ALA A 40 1.30 11.08 -3.92
CA ALA A 40 0.62 11.94 -4.87
C ALA A 40 0.76 11.45 -6.31
N LEU A 41 1.97 11.01 -6.69
CA LEU A 41 2.24 10.46 -8.02
C LEU A 41 1.47 9.14 -8.26
N LEU A 42 1.30 8.29 -7.23
CA LEU A 42 0.45 7.10 -7.31
C LEU A 42 -1.01 7.46 -7.58
N GLU A 43 -1.55 8.44 -6.85
CA GLU A 43 -2.92 8.92 -7.05
C GLU A 43 -3.14 9.54 -8.44
N LEU A 44 -2.14 10.27 -8.95
CA LEU A 44 -2.14 10.85 -10.31
C LEU A 44 -1.92 9.80 -11.42
N GLY A 45 -1.68 8.53 -11.09
CA GLY A 45 -1.41 7.47 -12.04
C GLY A 45 -0.02 7.53 -12.68
N ARG A 46 0.90 8.33 -12.13
CA ARG A 46 2.29 8.50 -12.59
C ARG A 46 3.19 7.45 -11.93
N PHE A 47 2.90 6.18 -12.20
CA PHE A 47 3.47 5.05 -11.45
C PHE A 47 4.99 4.92 -11.58
N ALA A 48 5.55 5.13 -12.78
CA ALA A 48 6.99 5.05 -12.98
C ALA A 48 7.74 6.17 -12.22
N ASP A 49 7.16 7.38 -12.20
CA ASP A 49 7.71 8.51 -11.46
C ASP A 49 7.62 8.26 -9.93
N ALA A 50 6.50 7.70 -9.46
CA ALA A 50 6.32 7.33 -8.06
C ALA A 50 7.37 6.29 -7.62
N ALA A 51 7.60 5.26 -8.44
CA ALA A 51 8.61 4.25 -8.17
C ALA A 51 10.01 4.87 -8.03
N ALA A 52 10.41 5.74 -8.95
CA ALA A 52 11.69 6.44 -8.90
C ALA A 52 11.86 7.26 -7.61
N VAL A 53 10.80 7.98 -7.21
CA VAL A 53 10.82 8.79 -5.97
C VAL A 53 11.00 7.93 -4.73
N PHE A 54 10.30 6.79 -4.62
CA PHE A 54 10.45 5.89 -3.47
C PHE A 54 11.81 5.19 -3.46
N GLU A 55 12.36 4.81 -4.63
CA GLU A 55 13.66 4.17 -4.77
C GLU A 55 14.83 5.13 -4.47
N GLU A 56 14.71 6.40 -4.82
CA GLU A 56 15.71 7.43 -4.43
C GLU A 56 15.74 7.61 -2.90
N ALA A 57 14.59 7.52 -2.24
CA ALA A 57 14.49 7.65 -0.78
C ALA A 57 15.05 6.44 -0.02
N GLU A 58 15.09 5.27 -0.64
CA GLU A 58 15.64 4.02 -0.07
C GLU A 58 17.10 4.20 0.38
N GLY A 59 17.91 4.94 -0.38
CA GLY A 59 19.32 5.20 -0.05
C GLY A 59 19.54 6.11 1.18
N ALA A 60 18.51 6.83 1.63
CA ALA A 60 18.60 7.76 2.77
C ALA A 60 18.02 7.16 4.07
N GLN A 61 17.05 6.28 3.96
CA GLN A 61 16.41 5.56 5.07
C GLN A 61 15.90 4.21 4.56
N GLU A 62 16.56 3.13 4.90
CA GLU A 62 16.09 1.77 4.63
C GLU A 62 14.78 1.52 5.41
N SER A 63 13.66 1.93 4.84
CA SER A 63 12.33 1.73 5.40
C SER A 63 11.60 0.67 4.61
N GLY A 64 11.13 -0.38 5.29
CA GLY A 64 10.28 -1.40 4.67
C GLY A 64 9.08 -0.81 3.95
N THR A 65 8.47 0.24 4.49
CA THR A 65 7.35 0.95 3.89
C THR A 65 7.70 1.58 2.54
N MET A 66 8.88 2.20 2.40
CA MET A 66 9.31 2.79 1.12
C MET A 66 9.51 1.72 0.05
N LEU A 67 10.11 0.58 0.42
CA LEU A 67 10.27 -0.56 -0.48
C LEU A 67 8.94 -1.20 -0.87
N GLU A 68 7.99 -1.29 0.04
CA GLU A 68 6.63 -1.78 -0.23
C GLU A 68 5.90 -0.87 -1.22
N LEU A 69 5.97 0.45 -1.03
CA LEU A 69 5.40 1.45 -1.93
C LEU A 69 6.10 1.48 -3.29
N ALA A 70 7.44 1.40 -3.32
CA ALA A 70 8.21 1.29 -4.57
C ALA A 70 7.78 0.05 -5.37
N GLY A 71 7.65 -1.09 -4.69
CA GLY A 71 7.15 -2.32 -5.29
C GLY A 71 5.72 -2.17 -5.84
N ALA A 72 4.82 -1.52 -5.11
CA ALA A 72 3.46 -1.26 -5.60
C ALA A 72 3.46 -0.34 -6.82
N ALA A 73 4.26 0.71 -6.82
CA ALA A 73 4.42 1.61 -7.96
C ALA A 73 4.95 0.87 -9.21
N ARG A 74 5.98 0.01 -9.06
CA ARG A 74 6.49 -0.86 -10.12
C ARG A 74 5.43 -1.83 -10.63
N TRP A 75 4.65 -2.42 -9.72
CA TRP A 75 3.55 -3.31 -10.07
C TRP A 75 2.51 -2.62 -10.94
N LEU A 76 2.09 -1.42 -10.54
CA LEU A 76 1.12 -0.60 -11.26
C LEU A 76 1.66 -0.08 -12.59
N ALA A 77 2.97 0.11 -12.72
CA ALA A 77 3.66 0.39 -13.98
C ALA A 77 3.77 -0.84 -14.91
N GLY A 78 3.35 -2.04 -14.47
CA GLY A 78 3.43 -3.28 -15.23
C GLY A 78 4.73 -4.06 -15.06
N GLU A 79 5.67 -3.59 -14.25
CA GLU A 79 6.99 -4.16 -14.01
C GLU A 79 6.95 -5.19 -12.87
N ARG A 80 6.14 -6.24 -13.02
CA ARG A 80 5.76 -7.17 -11.93
C ARG A 80 6.92 -7.89 -11.27
N GLN A 81 7.95 -8.33 -12.04
CA GLN A 81 9.13 -8.97 -11.48
C GLN A 81 9.95 -8.00 -10.62
N VAL A 82 10.14 -6.76 -11.11
CA VAL A 82 10.84 -5.72 -10.36
C VAL A 82 10.09 -5.41 -9.05
N ALA A 83 8.76 -5.32 -9.10
CA ALA A 83 7.93 -5.15 -7.91
C ALA A 83 8.18 -6.26 -6.86
N ALA A 84 8.16 -7.53 -7.29
CA ALA A 84 8.42 -8.65 -6.40
C ALA A 84 9.83 -8.62 -5.79
N GLU A 85 10.84 -8.14 -6.53
CA GLU A 85 12.20 -7.93 -6.02
C GLU A 85 12.26 -6.84 -4.95
N ARG A 86 11.51 -5.73 -5.12
CA ARG A 86 11.37 -4.68 -4.08
C ARG A 86 10.72 -5.24 -2.81
N TRP A 87 9.67 -6.04 -2.95
CA TRP A 87 9.03 -6.69 -1.80
C TRP A 87 9.93 -7.75 -1.12
N ILE A 88 10.83 -8.39 -1.88
CA ILE A 88 11.87 -9.24 -1.28
C ILE A 88 12.86 -8.39 -0.48
N ALA A 89 13.31 -7.26 -0.99
CA ALA A 89 14.20 -6.36 -0.26
C ALA A 89 13.53 -5.81 1.02
N ALA A 90 12.22 -5.53 0.98
CA ALA A 90 11.46 -5.09 2.15
C ALA A 90 11.45 -6.12 3.30
N LEU A 91 11.69 -7.42 3.03
CA LEU A 91 11.76 -8.43 4.10
C LEU A 91 12.94 -8.23 5.05
N ASP A 92 14.03 -7.65 4.54
CA ASP A 92 15.28 -7.44 5.29
C ASP A 92 15.37 -6.01 5.87
N ALA A 93 14.43 -5.15 5.48
CA ALA A 93 14.35 -3.77 5.96
C ALA A 93 13.67 -3.69 7.33
N GLY A 94 13.86 -2.56 8.01
CA GLY A 94 13.21 -2.28 9.29
C GLY A 94 11.70 -2.08 9.13
N HIS A 95 10.91 -2.65 10.03
CA HIS A 95 9.46 -2.51 10.10
C HIS A 95 9.04 -1.94 11.44
N ASP A 96 7.91 -1.23 11.46
CA ASP A 96 7.30 -0.71 12.69
C ASP A 96 6.64 -1.86 13.48
N GLY A 97 7.48 -2.62 14.17
CA GLY A 97 7.08 -3.73 15.02
C GLY A 97 6.72 -5.03 14.27
N PRO A 98 6.37 -6.09 15.02
CA PRO A 98 6.11 -7.42 14.45
C PRO A 98 4.92 -7.48 13.49
N ALA A 99 3.92 -6.63 13.67
CA ALA A 99 2.75 -6.58 12.80
C ALA A 99 3.12 -6.00 11.42
N GLY A 100 3.96 -4.96 11.36
CA GLY A 100 4.46 -4.38 10.11
C GLY A 100 5.19 -5.40 9.24
N ALA A 101 5.91 -6.34 9.85
CA ALA A 101 6.63 -7.39 9.14
C ALA A 101 5.73 -8.36 8.33
N VAL A 102 4.40 -8.31 8.49
CA VAL A 102 3.44 -9.15 7.74
C VAL A 102 3.27 -8.68 6.30
N LYS A 103 3.40 -7.37 6.04
CA LYS A 103 3.02 -6.75 4.78
C LYS A 103 3.85 -7.27 3.59
N ALA A 104 5.17 -7.23 3.66
CA ALA A 104 6.04 -7.71 2.58
C ALA A 104 5.83 -9.21 2.23
N PRO A 105 5.72 -10.17 3.20
CA PRO A 105 5.33 -11.53 2.91
C PRO A 105 3.95 -11.69 2.25
N ALA A 106 2.96 -10.87 2.64
CA ALA A 106 1.64 -10.88 2.02
C ALA A 106 1.70 -10.40 0.57
N LEU A 107 2.45 -9.33 0.30
CA LEU A 107 2.69 -8.83 -1.06
C LEU A 107 3.42 -9.85 -1.95
N LEU A 108 4.36 -10.64 -1.39
CA LEU A 108 4.97 -11.75 -2.13
C LEU A 108 3.97 -12.86 -2.44
N LEU A 109 3.07 -13.19 -1.50
CA LEU A 109 2.00 -14.13 -1.78
C LEU A 109 1.10 -13.62 -2.91
N TYR A 110 0.71 -12.35 -2.86
CA TYR A 110 -0.04 -11.68 -3.93
C TYR A 110 0.69 -11.77 -5.28
N ALA A 111 1.99 -11.46 -5.33
CA ALA A 111 2.79 -11.59 -6.54
C ALA A 111 2.74 -13.02 -7.10
N GLY A 112 2.90 -14.02 -6.24
CA GLY A 112 2.87 -15.44 -6.63
C GLY A 112 1.51 -15.93 -7.15
N LEU A 113 0.42 -15.22 -6.82
CA LEU A 113 -0.92 -15.49 -7.39
C LEU A 113 -1.12 -14.85 -8.77
N ARG A 114 -0.26 -13.92 -9.19
CA ARG A 114 -0.41 -13.13 -10.41
C ARG A 114 0.75 -13.31 -11.41
N ILE A 115 1.89 -13.75 -10.95
CA ILE A 115 3.05 -14.07 -11.78
C ILE A 115 3.15 -15.60 -11.87
N PRO A 116 3.46 -16.20 -13.04
CA PRO A 116 3.61 -17.64 -13.17
C PRO A 116 4.95 -18.13 -12.56
N ASP A 117 5.19 -17.80 -11.29
CA ASP A 117 6.37 -18.20 -10.54
C ASP A 117 5.97 -18.56 -9.10
N GLU A 118 5.83 -19.86 -8.86
CA GLU A 118 5.43 -20.41 -7.56
C GLU A 118 6.39 -20.06 -6.41
N ARG A 119 7.63 -19.65 -6.70
CA ARG A 119 8.61 -19.30 -5.66
C ARG A 119 8.13 -18.14 -4.79
N TYR A 120 7.46 -17.13 -5.37
CA TYR A 120 6.91 -16.02 -4.62
C TYR A 120 5.78 -16.48 -3.70
N LEU A 121 4.85 -17.28 -4.22
CA LEU A 121 3.72 -17.84 -3.46
C LEU A 121 4.20 -18.67 -2.27
N LEU A 122 5.13 -19.61 -2.50
CA LEU A 122 5.67 -20.50 -1.48
C LEU A 122 6.46 -19.72 -0.42
N ARG A 123 7.26 -18.72 -0.85
CA ARG A 123 8.03 -17.87 0.05
C ARG A 123 7.11 -17.04 0.92
N GLY A 124 6.10 -16.39 0.34
CA GLY A 124 5.09 -15.61 1.06
C GLY A 124 4.36 -16.45 2.11
N LYS A 125 3.78 -17.60 1.72
CA LYS A 125 3.09 -18.52 2.64
C LYS A 125 3.99 -18.98 3.78
N ARG A 126 5.23 -19.38 3.49
CA ARG A 126 6.18 -19.83 4.52
C ARG A 126 6.50 -18.74 5.54
N LEU A 127 6.69 -17.50 5.08
CA LEU A 127 7.02 -16.37 5.94
C LEU A 127 5.81 -15.96 6.80
N LEU A 128 4.62 -15.88 6.20
CA LEU A 128 3.38 -15.64 6.92
C LEU A 128 3.16 -16.69 8.01
N GLY A 129 3.38 -17.98 7.71
CA GLY A 129 3.25 -19.06 8.69
C GLY A 129 4.25 -18.97 9.86
N LYS A 130 5.45 -18.41 9.63
CA LYS A 130 6.42 -18.14 10.71
C LYS A 130 6.03 -16.94 11.59
N LEU A 131 5.42 -15.93 10.97
CA LEU A 131 5.01 -14.70 11.65
C LEU A 131 3.68 -14.86 12.38
N TRP A 132 2.76 -15.67 11.84
CA TRP A 132 1.44 -15.82 12.40
C TRP A 132 1.47 -16.35 13.83
N LYS A 133 0.90 -15.58 14.74
CA LYS A 133 0.66 -15.93 16.14
C LYS A 133 -0.63 -15.25 16.58
N PRO A 134 -1.43 -15.85 17.49
CA PRO A 134 -2.69 -15.25 17.94
C PRO A 134 -2.57 -13.83 18.51
N LYS A 135 -1.38 -13.46 19.02
CA LYS A 135 -1.13 -12.10 19.48
C LYS A 135 -1.14 -11.05 18.37
N LEU A 136 -0.77 -11.44 17.15
CA LEU A 136 -0.78 -10.54 15.98
C LEU A 136 -2.20 -10.27 15.45
N ALA A 137 -3.18 -11.13 15.78
CA ALA A 137 -4.57 -10.94 15.39
C ALA A 137 -5.21 -9.65 15.94
N ARG A 138 -4.56 -8.99 16.91
CA ARG A 138 -5.10 -7.80 17.58
C ARG A 138 -4.54 -6.48 17.08
N VAL A 139 -3.57 -6.51 16.21
CA VAL A 139 -2.87 -5.30 15.74
C VAL A 139 -2.70 -5.37 14.23
N TRP A 140 -3.32 -4.43 13.52
CA TRP A 140 -3.20 -4.33 12.07
C TRP A 140 -1.74 -4.04 11.64
N PRO A 141 -1.22 -4.63 10.57
CA PRO A 141 -1.82 -5.62 9.65
C PRO A 141 -1.64 -7.10 10.08
N GLY A 142 -1.40 -7.41 11.34
CA GLY A 142 -1.23 -8.78 11.83
C GLY A 142 -2.32 -9.78 11.42
N PRO A 143 -3.64 -9.43 11.46
CA PRO A 143 -4.72 -10.31 11.03
C PRO A 143 -4.61 -10.80 9.59
N VAL A 144 -3.95 -10.04 8.69
CA VAL A 144 -3.73 -10.41 7.30
C VAL A 144 -3.03 -11.76 7.16
N ALA A 145 -2.04 -12.03 8.02
CA ALA A 145 -1.33 -13.31 8.00
C ALA A 145 -2.28 -14.49 8.28
N GLY A 146 -3.08 -14.39 9.33
CA GLY A 146 -4.06 -15.42 9.68
C GLY A 146 -5.13 -15.61 8.60
N PHE A 147 -5.64 -14.51 8.06
CA PHE A 147 -6.64 -14.55 7.00
C PHE A 147 -6.11 -15.22 5.71
N LEU A 148 -4.92 -14.84 5.24
CA LEU A 148 -4.30 -15.42 4.05
C LEU A 148 -3.90 -16.89 4.22
N LEU A 149 -3.64 -17.32 5.45
CA LEU A 149 -3.36 -18.72 5.78
C LEU A 149 -4.62 -19.56 6.01
N GLY A 150 -5.80 -18.94 6.11
CA GLY A 150 -7.08 -19.62 6.40
C GLY A 150 -7.33 -19.90 7.88
N GLU A 151 -6.58 -19.24 8.77
CA GLU A 151 -6.72 -19.35 10.24
C GLU A 151 -7.73 -18.33 10.80
N VAL A 152 -8.11 -17.33 10.00
CA VAL A 152 -9.09 -16.30 10.31
C VAL A 152 -10.13 -16.31 9.20
N GLU A 153 -11.40 -16.37 9.59
CA GLU A 153 -12.53 -16.28 8.67
C GLU A 153 -12.72 -14.84 8.18
N GLU A 154 -13.39 -14.69 7.02
CA GLU A 154 -13.55 -13.41 6.35
C GLU A 154 -14.39 -12.42 7.17
N GLN A 155 -15.52 -12.87 7.75
CA GLN A 155 -16.39 -11.97 8.49
C GLN A 155 -15.70 -11.33 9.68
N PRO A 156 -15.05 -12.05 10.63
CA PRO A 156 -14.27 -11.41 11.70
C PRO A 156 -13.13 -10.56 11.17
N PHE A 157 -12.50 -10.93 10.05
CA PHE A 157 -11.41 -10.16 9.45
C PHE A 157 -11.86 -8.78 8.94
N LEU A 158 -13.09 -8.69 8.42
CA LEU A 158 -13.68 -7.44 7.93
C LEU A 158 -14.32 -6.60 9.05
N GLU A 159 -14.89 -7.23 10.08
CA GLU A 159 -15.67 -6.57 11.13
C GLU A 159 -14.83 -6.04 12.30
N ASP A 160 -13.64 -6.57 12.56
CA ASP A 160 -12.75 -6.12 13.63
C ASP A 160 -12.26 -4.69 13.34
N GLY A 161 -12.71 -3.70 14.11
CA GLY A 161 -12.53 -2.27 13.82
C GLY A 161 -11.70 -1.51 14.85
N TYR A 162 -11.31 -0.30 14.48
CA TYR A 162 -10.65 0.68 15.32
C TYR A 162 -11.58 1.85 15.64
N GLU A 163 -11.47 2.42 16.85
CA GLU A 163 -12.20 3.62 17.23
C GLU A 163 -11.72 4.86 16.47
N ASP A 164 -10.45 4.90 16.10
CA ASP A 164 -9.85 5.99 15.32
C ASP A 164 -10.26 5.85 13.84
N PRO A 165 -10.94 6.88 13.27
CA PRO A 165 -11.47 6.80 11.90
C PRO A 165 -10.40 6.62 10.83
N ASP A 166 -9.21 7.25 11.00
CA ASP A 166 -8.13 7.16 10.02
C ASP A 166 -7.49 5.76 10.05
N LEU A 167 -7.29 5.18 11.23
CA LEU A 167 -6.82 3.80 11.38
C LEU A 167 -7.85 2.82 10.84
N GLU A 168 -9.14 3.07 11.06
CA GLU A 168 -10.21 2.22 10.54
C GLU A 168 -10.28 2.29 9.01
N ALA A 169 -10.20 3.47 8.40
CA ALA A 169 -10.16 3.63 6.95
C ALA A 169 -8.98 2.84 6.33
N ARG A 170 -7.80 2.95 6.91
CA ARG A 170 -6.60 2.21 6.48
C ARG A 170 -6.79 0.70 6.60
N ARG A 171 -7.30 0.23 7.74
CA ARG A 171 -7.58 -1.18 8.00
C ARG A 171 -8.60 -1.73 7.02
N LEU A 172 -9.75 -1.05 6.86
CA LEU A 172 -10.83 -1.51 5.98
C LEU A 172 -10.37 -1.59 4.52
N SER A 173 -9.66 -0.58 4.02
CA SER A 173 -9.11 -0.61 2.68
C SER A 173 -8.20 -1.84 2.48
N GLY A 174 -7.28 -2.09 3.41
CA GLY A 174 -6.42 -3.26 3.35
C GLY A 174 -7.19 -4.58 3.49
N ALA A 175 -8.16 -4.66 4.41
CA ALA A 175 -8.95 -5.88 4.63
C ALA A 175 -9.75 -6.27 3.38
N HIS A 176 -10.42 -5.32 2.75
CA HIS A 176 -11.12 -5.57 1.50
C HIS A 176 -10.17 -5.94 0.36
N PHE A 177 -9.00 -5.32 0.25
CA PHE A 177 -8.01 -5.73 -0.74
C PHE A 177 -7.64 -7.22 -0.57
N TRP A 178 -7.29 -7.65 0.65
CA TRP A 178 -6.89 -9.03 0.91
C TRP A 178 -8.04 -10.02 0.77
N ALA A 179 -9.28 -9.62 1.09
CA ALA A 179 -10.47 -10.41 0.80
C ALA A 179 -10.61 -10.64 -0.71
N GLY A 180 -10.49 -9.60 -1.52
CA GLY A 180 -10.52 -9.71 -2.97
C GLY A 180 -9.38 -10.56 -3.56
N VAL A 181 -8.18 -10.51 -2.94
CA VAL A 181 -7.04 -11.35 -3.36
C VAL A 181 -7.30 -12.84 -3.12
N LYS A 182 -7.97 -13.19 -2.01
CA LYS A 182 -8.28 -14.58 -1.62
C LYS A 182 -9.54 -15.14 -2.29
N GLU A 183 -10.47 -14.28 -2.70
CA GLU A 183 -11.74 -14.67 -3.32
C GLU A 183 -11.50 -15.35 -4.69
N GLN A 184 -12.23 -16.44 -4.94
CA GLN A 184 -12.15 -17.21 -6.18
C GLN A 184 -13.19 -16.79 -7.21
N ASP A 185 -14.32 -16.25 -6.75
CA ASP A 185 -15.36 -15.68 -7.60
C ASP A 185 -14.91 -14.30 -8.11
N PRO A 186 -14.73 -14.10 -9.43
CA PRO A 186 -14.23 -12.86 -9.98
C PRO A 186 -15.13 -11.65 -9.71
N GLU A 187 -16.46 -11.84 -9.60
CA GLU A 187 -17.40 -10.75 -9.34
C GLU A 187 -17.31 -10.30 -7.88
N LYS A 188 -17.22 -11.25 -6.95
CA LYS A 188 -17.02 -10.95 -5.53
C LYS A 188 -15.63 -10.35 -5.27
N ALA A 189 -14.58 -10.90 -5.89
CA ALA A 189 -13.25 -10.32 -5.82
C ALA A 189 -13.25 -8.86 -6.28
N ARG A 190 -13.91 -8.59 -7.42
CA ARG A 190 -14.07 -7.23 -7.93
C ARG A 190 -14.82 -6.31 -6.97
N ALA A 191 -15.89 -6.81 -6.32
CA ALA A 191 -16.63 -6.04 -5.32
C ALA A 191 -15.74 -5.64 -4.15
N HIS A 192 -14.93 -6.56 -3.63
CA HIS A 192 -13.96 -6.24 -2.59
C HIS A 192 -12.93 -5.20 -3.02
N PHE A 193 -12.38 -5.29 -4.24
CA PHE A 193 -11.46 -4.25 -4.74
C PHE A 193 -12.15 -2.90 -4.90
N GLN A 194 -13.46 -2.87 -5.26
CA GLN A 194 -14.23 -1.64 -5.32
C GLN A 194 -14.41 -1.01 -3.93
N GLU A 195 -14.77 -1.81 -2.92
CA GLU A 195 -14.85 -1.35 -1.53
C GLU A 195 -13.50 -0.80 -1.05
N SER A 196 -12.41 -1.55 -1.25
CA SER A 196 -11.06 -1.09 -0.90
C SER A 196 -10.70 0.24 -1.55
N ALA A 197 -10.95 0.39 -2.85
CA ALA A 197 -10.59 1.59 -3.62
C ALA A 197 -11.51 2.78 -3.36
N ALA A 198 -12.73 2.57 -2.85
CA ALA A 198 -13.70 3.62 -2.53
C ALA A 198 -13.41 4.32 -1.20
N ILE A 199 -12.60 3.71 -0.32
CA ILE A 199 -12.23 4.31 0.95
C ILE A 199 -11.15 5.36 0.68
N GLU A 200 -11.49 6.62 0.89
CA GLU A 200 -10.64 7.79 0.64
C GLU A 200 -9.85 8.22 1.89
N GLY A 201 -9.06 9.28 1.75
CA GLY A 201 -8.33 9.91 2.84
C GLY A 201 -7.12 9.10 3.29
N ALA A 202 -7.06 8.74 4.57
CA ALA A 202 -5.91 8.07 5.17
C ALA A 202 -5.57 6.71 4.53
N SER A 203 -6.50 6.07 3.83
CA SER A 203 -6.25 4.81 3.10
C SER A 203 -5.22 4.95 1.99
N ALA A 204 -5.03 6.14 1.42
CA ALA A 204 -4.00 6.41 0.42
C ALA A 204 -2.56 6.23 0.95
N LEU A 205 -2.36 6.11 2.26
CA LEU A 205 -1.09 5.72 2.87
C LEU A 205 -0.80 4.21 2.73
N GLU A 206 -1.80 3.42 2.35
CA GLU A 206 -1.70 1.96 2.30
C GLU A 206 -1.44 1.46 0.88
N VAL A 207 -0.48 0.56 0.75
CA VAL A 207 -0.13 -0.13 -0.51
C VAL A 207 -1.36 -0.81 -1.12
N GLU A 208 -2.16 -1.43 -0.26
CA GLU A 208 -3.36 -2.18 -0.62
C GLU A 208 -4.40 -1.34 -1.36
N HIS A 209 -4.58 -0.09 -0.96
CA HIS A 209 -5.47 0.85 -1.62
C HIS A 209 -5.10 1.09 -3.09
N HIS A 210 -3.81 1.35 -3.34
CA HIS A 210 -3.31 1.56 -4.70
C HIS A 210 -3.36 0.29 -5.54
N LEU A 211 -3.05 -0.87 -4.96
CA LEU A 211 -3.14 -2.15 -5.64
C LEU A 211 -4.59 -2.52 -5.98
N ALA A 212 -5.57 -2.21 -5.10
CA ALA A 212 -7.00 -2.40 -5.39
C ALA A 212 -7.44 -1.58 -6.60
N LYS A 213 -7.04 -0.29 -6.67
CA LYS A 213 -7.25 0.55 -7.86
C LYS A 213 -6.61 -0.07 -9.11
N GLY A 214 -5.45 -0.70 -8.96
CA GLY A 214 -4.77 -1.42 -10.05
C GLY A 214 -5.54 -2.63 -10.55
N GLU A 215 -6.06 -3.47 -9.65
CA GLU A 215 -6.88 -4.64 -10.01
C GLU A 215 -8.15 -4.23 -10.77
N LEU A 216 -8.76 -3.11 -10.41
CA LEU A 216 -9.94 -2.58 -11.11
C LEU A 216 -9.65 -2.07 -12.51
N ARG A 217 -8.46 -1.46 -12.72
CA ARG A 217 -7.99 -1.00 -14.05
C ARG A 217 -7.61 -2.18 -14.94
N GLY A 218 -7.00 -3.20 -14.33
CA GLY A 218 -6.51 -4.40 -15.01
C GLY A 218 -7.58 -5.47 -15.28
N GLY A 219 -8.85 -5.21 -15.02
CA GLY A 219 -9.99 -6.15 -15.20
C GLY A 219 -10.13 -6.79 -16.59
N GLN A 220 -9.09 -6.69 -17.42
CA GLN A 220 -8.87 -7.38 -18.69
C GLN A 220 -7.63 -8.30 -18.65
N LEU A 221 -6.98 -8.44 -17.52
CA LEU A 221 -5.80 -9.32 -17.38
C LEU A 221 -6.25 -10.70 -16.89
N ARG A 222 -6.70 -11.51 -17.84
CA ARG A 222 -6.78 -12.96 -17.74
C ARG A 222 -5.40 -13.57 -18.02
#